data_e147a38c8cf4b2cf827ffcef87d8cada
#
_entry.id   e147a38c8cf4b2cf827ffcef87d8cada
#
_cell.length_a   1.000
_cell.length_b   1.000
_cell.length_c   1.000
_cell.angle_alpha   90.00
_cell.angle_beta   90.00
_cell.angle_gamma   90.00
#
_symmetry.space_group_name_H-M   'P 1'
#
loop_
_entity.id
_entity.type
_entity.pdbx_description
1 polymer ?
#
loop_
_entity_poly.entity_id
_entity_poly.type
_entity_poly.pdbx_seq_one_letter_code
_entity_poly.pdbx_strand_id
1 'polypeptide(L)'
;MDRPERTAAIEYLRRKGTEAPASKLLSGLRSTFQKFEQSIDRVPEAVRPRRPGATSWSVHEIVDHLVESHRPAVLELRALCAGIPPDGGPIPARLTSVYPFERPWATLVLELKDIHAKVLELVGDAGDATPIAAKAPFVMVVKVPGPSAPEIVEWVEALDWKAYAQALRIHTHEHCAQVDRTVAALSAKR
;
A
#
# COMPACT_ATOMS: atom_id res chain seq x y z
N MET A 1 2.87 21.74 15.86
CA MET A 1 1.42 21.96 15.77
C MET A 1 0.82 20.68 15.19
N ASP A 2 -0.08 20.04 15.92
CA ASP A 2 -0.66 18.79 15.44
C ASP A 2 -1.68 19.12 14.34
N ARG A 3 -1.50 18.56 13.14
CA ARG A 3 -2.38 18.83 12.00
C ARG A 3 -3.65 17.96 12.14
N PRO A 4 -4.85 18.51 11.95
CA PRO A 4 -6.11 17.76 12.10
C PRO A 4 -6.18 16.52 11.20
N GLU A 5 -5.55 16.55 10.04
CA GLU A 5 -5.48 15.41 9.11
C GLU A 5 -4.66 14.26 9.69
N ARG A 6 -3.57 14.56 10.40
CA ARG A 6 -2.77 13.56 11.11
C ARG A 6 -3.60 12.90 12.19
N THR A 7 -4.26 13.69 13.03
CA THR A 7 -5.12 13.17 14.10
C THR A 7 -6.23 12.28 13.54
N ALA A 8 -6.90 12.71 12.46
CA ALA A 8 -7.95 11.92 11.80
C ALA A 8 -7.42 10.59 11.23
N ALA A 9 -6.23 10.61 10.61
CA ALA A 9 -5.62 9.41 10.05
C ALA A 9 -5.22 8.40 11.15
N ILE A 10 -4.62 8.89 12.24
CA ILE A 10 -4.26 8.05 13.40
C ILE A 10 -5.51 7.43 14.03
N GLU A 11 -6.55 8.23 14.25
CA GLU A 11 -7.82 7.74 14.80
C GLU A 11 -8.49 6.72 13.88
N TYR A 12 -8.42 6.91 12.57
CA TYR A 12 -8.91 5.93 11.61
C TYR A 12 -8.13 4.61 11.72
N LEU A 13 -6.79 4.64 11.76
CA LEU A 13 -5.96 3.44 11.88
C LEU A 13 -6.18 2.74 13.23
N ARG A 14 -6.34 3.49 14.31
CA ARG A 14 -6.68 2.94 15.62
C ARG A 14 -8.00 2.16 15.56
N ARG A 15 -9.06 2.77 15.05
CA ARG A 15 -10.42 2.23 15.03
C ARG A 15 -10.61 1.11 13.99
N LYS A 16 -9.99 1.23 12.80
CA LYS A 16 -10.13 0.30 11.67
C LYS A 16 -8.98 -0.70 11.54
N GLY A 17 -7.89 -0.48 12.27
CA GLY A 17 -6.73 -1.35 12.38
C GLY A 17 -6.66 -1.95 13.80
N THR A 18 -6.00 -1.28 14.73
CA THR A 18 -5.69 -1.78 16.07
C THR A 18 -6.88 -2.40 16.80
N GLU A 19 -8.05 -1.75 16.81
CA GLU A 19 -9.26 -2.20 17.49
C GLU A 19 -10.13 -3.14 16.66
N ALA A 20 -9.84 -3.30 15.38
CA ALA A 20 -10.64 -4.17 14.53
C ALA A 20 -10.33 -5.66 14.78
N PRO A 21 -11.32 -6.57 14.68
CA PRO A 21 -11.05 -7.99 14.66
C PRO A 21 -10.11 -8.39 13.54
N ALA A 22 -9.16 -9.29 13.80
CA ALA A 22 -8.21 -9.81 12.81
C ALA A 22 -8.91 -10.39 11.57
N SER A 23 -10.01 -11.10 11.77
CA SER A 23 -10.84 -11.66 10.69
C SER A 23 -11.39 -10.58 9.74
N LYS A 24 -11.75 -9.40 10.27
CA LYS A 24 -12.21 -8.26 9.47
C LYS A 24 -11.09 -7.62 8.67
N LEU A 25 -9.90 -7.51 9.25
CA LEU A 25 -8.69 -7.04 8.55
C LEU A 25 -8.34 -7.98 7.41
N LEU A 26 -8.29 -9.30 7.68
CA LEU A 26 -8.01 -10.33 6.68
C LEU A 26 -9.00 -10.28 5.52
N SER A 27 -10.30 -10.22 5.80
CA SER A 27 -11.34 -10.10 4.78
C SER A 27 -11.19 -8.84 3.94
N GLY A 28 -10.89 -7.70 4.58
CA GLY A 28 -10.68 -6.42 3.92
C GLY A 28 -9.45 -6.42 3.02
N LEU A 29 -8.32 -6.97 3.49
CA LEU A 29 -7.08 -7.14 2.71
C LEU A 29 -7.35 -8.02 1.47
N ARG A 30 -7.95 -9.21 1.67
CA ARG A 30 -8.27 -10.14 0.58
C ARG A 30 -9.10 -9.46 -0.51
N SER A 31 -10.16 -8.78 -0.13
CA SER A 31 -11.02 -8.06 -1.08
C SER A 31 -10.26 -6.95 -1.82
N THR A 32 -9.39 -6.20 -1.12
CA THR A 32 -8.64 -5.09 -1.73
C THR A 32 -7.57 -5.62 -2.69
N PHE A 33 -6.80 -6.63 -2.29
CA PHE A 33 -5.77 -7.25 -3.13
C PHE A 33 -6.38 -7.88 -4.39
N GLN A 34 -7.46 -8.63 -4.23
CA GLN A 34 -8.17 -9.22 -5.36
C GLN A 34 -8.68 -8.17 -6.36
N LYS A 35 -9.24 -7.05 -5.87
CA LYS A 35 -9.69 -5.94 -6.72
C LYS A 35 -8.53 -5.32 -7.49
N PHE A 36 -7.39 -5.09 -6.81
CA PHE A 36 -6.21 -4.54 -7.46
C PHE A 36 -5.69 -5.47 -8.55
N GLU A 37 -5.53 -6.76 -8.24
CA GLU A 37 -5.09 -7.78 -9.20
C GLU A 37 -6.00 -7.86 -10.43
N GLN A 38 -7.31 -7.88 -10.21
CA GLN A 38 -8.29 -7.84 -11.30
C GLN A 38 -8.23 -6.54 -12.12
N SER A 39 -7.94 -5.42 -11.48
CA SER A 39 -7.78 -4.12 -12.17
C SER A 39 -6.59 -4.15 -13.12
N ILE A 40 -5.42 -4.60 -12.67
CA ILE A 40 -4.21 -4.65 -13.50
C ILE A 40 -4.26 -5.73 -14.58
N ASP A 41 -4.93 -6.86 -14.33
CA ASP A 41 -5.11 -7.93 -15.32
C ASP A 41 -5.89 -7.45 -16.57
N ARG A 42 -6.77 -6.46 -16.41
CA ARG A 42 -7.58 -5.87 -17.51
C ARG A 42 -6.84 -4.79 -18.31
N VAL A 43 -5.67 -4.34 -17.87
CA VAL A 43 -4.94 -3.27 -18.53
C VAL A 43 -4.30 -3.79 -19.82
N PRO A 44 -4.65 -3.21 -21.01
CA PRO A 44 -4.05 -3.61 -22.26
C PRO A 44 -2.52 -3.42 -22.24
N GLU A 45 -1.80 -4.35 -22.86
CA GLU A 45 -0.33 -4.34 -22.87
C GLU A 45 0.26 -3.02 -23.34
N ALA A 46 -0.26 -2.46 -24.44
CA ALA A 46 0.19 -1.18 -24.97
C ALA A 46 -0.06 0.02 -24.05
N VAL A 47 -0.88 -0.13 -23.00
CA VAL A 47 -1.21 0.93 -22.01
C VAL A 47 -0.30 0.87 -20.81
N ARG A 48 0.17 -0.32 -20.41
CA ARG A 48 0.93 -0.56 -19.18
C ARG A 48 2.12 0.37 -18.99
N PRO A 49 3.02 0.59 -19.98
CA PRO A 49 4.19 1.45 -19.82
C PRO A 49 3.91 2.94 -20.05
N ARG A 50 2.70 3.32 -20.49
CA ARG A 50 2.40 4.71 -20.87
C ARG A 50 2.07 5.54 -19.65
N ARG A 51 2.72 6.70 -19.53
CA ARG A 51 2.41 7.72 -18.52
C ARG A 51 1.32 8.67 -19.04
N PRO A 52 0.30 9.02 -18.25
CA PRO A 52 -0.72 10.00 -18.66
C PRO A 52 -0.17 11.44 -18.70
N GLY A 53 0.92 11.73 -18.02
CA GLY A 53 1.63 13.01 -17.99
C GLY A 53 3.06 12.83 -17.52
N ALA A 54 3.90 13.85 -17.67
CA ALA A 54 5.34 13.79 -17.40
C ALA A 54 5.70 13.41 -15.95
N THR A 55 4.89 13.84 -15.00
CA THR A 55 5.10 13.59 -13.55
C THR A 55 4.24 12.46 -12.99
N SER A 56 3.44 11.81 -13.86
CA SER A 56 2.52 10.75 -13.45
C SER A 56 3.14 9.38 -13.71
N TRP A 57 2.86 8.42 -12.83
CA TRP A 57 3.27 7.04 -13.03
C TRP A 57 2.40 6.34 -14.08
N SER A 58 3.02 5.46 -14.86
CA SER A 58 2.36 4.45 -15.66
C SER A 58 1.80 3.33 -14.77
N VAL A 59 0.93 2.48 -15.32
CA VAL A 59 0.45 1.30 -14.57
C VAL A 59 1.61 0.37 -14.23
N HIS A 60 2.60 0.24 -15.11
CA HIS A 60 3.80 -0.57 -14.84
C HIS A 60 4.58 -0.06 -13.62
N GLU A 61 4.79 1.24 -13.52
CA GLU A 61 5.49 1.86 -12.38
C GLU A 61 4.68 1.76 -11.08
N ILE A 62 3.34 1.82 -11.14
CA ILE A 62 2.48 1.60 -9.98
C ILE A 62 2.65 0.17 -9.43
N VAL A 63 2.69 -0.85 -10.31
CA VAL A 63 2.90 -2.24 -9.90
C VAL A 63 4.30 -2.45 -9.35
N ASP A 64 5.33 -1.89 -10.01
CA ASP A 64 6.71 -1.92 -9.53
C ASP A 64 6.83 -1.30 -8.13
N HIS A 65 6.23 -0.13 -7.91
CA HIS A 65 6.19 0.53 -6.60
C HIS A 65 5.55 -0.35 -5.53
N LEU A 66 4.41 -0.99 -5.81
CA LEU A 66 3.78 -1.88 -4.83
C LEU A 66 4.65 -3.11 -4.53
N VAL A 67 5.33 -3.67 -5.51
CA VAL A 67 6.27 -4.77 -5.27
C VAL A 67 7.42 -4.31 -4.39
N GLU A 68 8.06 -3.18 -4.72
CA GLU A 68 9.23 -2.67 -3.98
C GLU A 68 8.87 -2.24 -2.55
N SER A 69 7.72 -1.62 -2.35
CA SER A 69 7.29 -1.16 -1.03
C SER A 69 6.72 -2.29 -0.15
N HIS A 70 5.99 -3.24 -0.73
CA HIS A 70 5.38 -4.31 0.04
C HIS A 70 6.34 -5.48 0.35
N ARG A 71 7.39 -5.68 -0.44
CA ARG A 71 8.40 -6.73 -0.18
C ARG A 71 9.06 -6.54 1.21
N PRO A 72 9.65 -5.38 1.55
CA PRO A 72 10.14 -5.13 2.91
C PRO A 72 9.00 -5.10 3.94
N ALA A 73 7.81 -4.62 3.58
CA ALA A 73 6.67 -4.57 4.50
C ALA A 73 6.21 -5.97 4.97
N VAL A 74 6.36 -7.03 4.16
CA VAL A 74 6.13 -8.41 4.60
C VAL A 74 7.07 -8.81 5.74
N LEU A 75 8.34 -8.39 5.67
CA LEU A 75 9.32 -8.69 6.73
C LEU A 75 8.98 -7.94 8.02
N GLU A 76 8.63 -6.67 7.91
CA GLU A 76 8.19 -5.86 9.07
C GLU A 76 6.91 -6.43 9.69
N LEU A 77 5.90 -6.76 8.87
CA LEU A 77 4.65 -7.35 9.36
C LEU A 77 4.89 -8.70 10.05
N ARG A 78 5.79 -9.54 9.52
CA ARG A 78 6.18 -10.81 10.14
C ARG A 78 6.79 -10.59 11.53
N ALA A 79 7.72 -9.63 11.66
CA ALA A 79 8.33 -9.28 12.94
C ALA A 79 7.27 -8.77 13.93
N LEU A 80 6.39 -7.88 13.49
CA LEU A 80 5.29 -7.36 14.31
C LEU A 80 4.35 -8.46 14.81
N CYS A 81 3.97 -9.41 13.94
CA CYS A 81 3.13 -10.56 14.33
C CYS A 81 3.86 -11.50 15.31
N ALA A 82 5.19 -11.53 15.28
CA ALA A 82 6.00 -12.24 16.27
C ALA A 82 6.21 -11.45 17.58
N GLY A 83 5.65 -10.23 17.69
CA GLY A 83 5.84 -9.36 18.85
C GLY A 83 7.20 -8.68 18.90
N ILE A 84 7.94 -8.64 17.80
CA ILE A 84 9.30 -8.09 17.67
C ILE A 84 9.23 -6.79 16.87
N PRO A 85 9.70 -5.64 17.42
CA PRO A 85 9.88 -4.45 16.60
C PRO A 85 10.87 -4.73 15.46
N PRO A 86 10.53 -4.43 14.18
CA PRO A 86 11.49 -4.61 13.11
C PRO A 86 12.65 -3.61 13.22
N ASP A 87 13.83 -4.06 12.81
CA ASP A 87 15.00 -3.20 12.69
C ASP A 87 14.90 -2.30 11.44
N GLY A 88 15.44 -1.09 11.55
CA GLY A 88 15.57 -0.16 10.43
C GLY A 88 14.62 1.03 10.51
N GLY A 89 14.73 1.89 9.48
CA GLY A 89 13.89 3.08 9.30
C GLY A 89 12.62 2.79 8.49
N PRO A 90 11.73 3.77 8.36
CA PRO A 90 10.49 3.58 7.60
C PRO A 90 10.77 3.33 6.11
N ILE A 91 9.93 2.51 5.50
CA ILE A 91 9.96 2.27 4.05
C ILE A 91 9.63 3.59 3.32
N PRO A 92 10.47 4.06 2.36
CA PRO A 92 10.20 5.32 1.67
C PRO A 92 8.86 5.32 0.91
N ALA A 93 8.10 6.41 1.02
CA ALA A 93 6.77 6.52 0.42
C ALA A 93 6.75 6.40 -1.12
N ARG A 94 7.88 6.64 -1.79
CA ARG A 94 8.00 6.60 -3.26
C ARG A 94 9.05 5.57 -3.72
N LEU A 95 9.20 4.49 -2.95
CA LEU A 95 10.14 3.44 -3.29
C LEU A 95 9.74 2.76 -4.61
N THR A 96 10.65 2.77 -5.58
CA THR A 96 10.53 2.07 -6.87
C THR A 96 11.86 1.39 -7.17
N SER A 97 11.87 0.43 -8.08
CA SER A 97 13.13 -0.06 -8.61
C SER A 97 13.86 1.03 -9.41
N VAL A 98 15.17 0.86 -9.60
CA VAL A 98 15.98 1.84 -10.39
C VAL A 98 15.54 1.87 -11.85
N TYR A 99 15.18 0.69 -12.38
CA TYR A 99 14.78 0.51 -13.78
C TYR A 99 13.46 -0.26 -13.87
N PRO A 100 12.30 0.39 -13.56
CA PRO A 100 11.00 -0.31 -13.48
C PRO A 100 10.64 -1.05 -14.77
N PHE A 101 10.97 -0.49 -15.94
CA PHE A 101 10.62 -1.05 -17.24
C PHE A 101 11.51 -2.22 -17.71
N GLU A 102 12.65 -2.46 -17.05
CA GLU A 102 13.49 -3.62 -17.32
C GLU A 102 12.93 -4.92 -16.71
N ARG A 103 11.99 -4.81 -15.78
CA ARG A 103 11.31 -5.95 -15.17
C ARG A 103 10.12 -6.37 -16.02
N PRO A 104 10.06 -7.64 -16.49
CA PRO A 104 8.91 -8.12 -17.25
C PRO A 104 7.60 -7.99 -16.47
N TRP A 105 6.55 -7.52 -17.12
CA TRP A 105 5.22 -7.36 -16.50
C TRP A 105 4.73 -8.61 -15.78
N ALA A 106 4.84 -9.77 -16.45
CA ALA A 106 4.39 -11.04 -15.88
C ALA A 106 5.12 -11.38 -14.57
N THR A 107 6.43 -11.09 -14.49
CA THR A 107 7.25 -11.29 -13.28
C THR A 107 6.79 -10.38 -12.16
N LEU A 108 6.56 -9.08 -12.45
CA LEU A 108 6.05 -8.13 -11.45
C LEU A 108 4.70 -8.55 -10.88
N VAL A 109 3.77 -8.97 -11.74
CA VAL A 109 2.44 -9.40 -11.33
C VAL A 109 2.50 -10.67 -10.47
N LEU A 110 3.34 -11.65 -10.85
CA LEU A 110 3.52 -12.87 -10.06
C LEU A 110 4.12 -12.58 -8.69
N GLU A 111 5.13 -11.71 -8.63
CA GLU A 111 5.77 -11.31 -7.38
C GLU A 111 4.79 -10.55 -6.47
N LEU A 112 4.00 -9.64 -7.03
CA LEU A 112 2.98 -8.93 -6.26
C LEU A 112 1.93 -9.89 -5.68
N LYS A 113 1.46 -10.86 -6.46
CA LYS A 113 0.50 -11.88 -5.99
C LYS A 113 1.10 -12.75 -4.87
N ASP A 114 2.37 -13.11 -4.96
CA ASP A 114 3.09 -13.82 -3.89
C ASP A 114 3.21 -12.98 -2.61
N ILE A 115 3.54 -11.69 -2.74
CA ILE A 115 3.58 -10.73 -1.62
C ILE A 115 2.21 -10.61 -0.96
N HIS A 116 1.14 -10.45 -1.74
CA HIS A 116 -0.23 -10.39 -1.22
C HIS A 116 -0.61 -11.67 -0.47
N ALA A 117 -0.27 -12.85 -1.02
CA ALA A 117 -0.52 -14.13 -0.36
C ALA A 117 0.18 -14.21 1.00
N LYS A 118 1.46 -13.80 1.08
CA LYS A 118 2.23 -13.77 2.32
C LYS A 118 1.64 -12.81 3.37
N VAL A 119 1.16 -11.63 2.95
CA VAL A 119 0.46 -10.71 3.88
C VAL A 119 -0.81 -11.35 4.42
N LEU A 120 -1.60 -12.01 3.56
CA LEU A 120 -2.85 -12.67 3.99
C LEU A 120 -2.58 -13.84 4.93
N GLU A 121 -1.53 -14.63 4.69
CA GLU A 121 -1.09 -15.71 5.58
C GLU A 121 -0.71 -15.15 6.95
N LEU A 122 0.20 -14.18 7.02
CA LEU A 122 0.65 -13.56 8.28
C LEU A 122 -0.51 -13.00 9.10
N VAL A 123 -1.45 -12.29 8.47
CA VAL A 123 -2.62 -11.72 9.17
C VAL A 123 -3.61 -12.81 9.59
N GLY A 124 -3.73 -13.88 8.78
CA GLY A 124 -4.59 -15.02 9.09
C GLY A 124 -4.09 -15.83 10.29
N ASP A 125 -2.78 -16.02 10.40
CA ASP A 125 -2.13 -16.77 11.48
C ASP A 125 -2.06 -15.97 12.78
N ALA A 126 -1.91 -14.65 12.69
CA ALA A 126 -1.77 -13.78 13.84
C ALA A 126 -3.00 -13.82 14.78
N GLY A 127 -4.21 -13.67 14.26
CA GLY A 127 -5.42 -13.71 15.10
C GLY A 127 -5.50 -12.57 16.15
N ASP A 128 -6.62 -12.52 16.90
CA ASP A 128 -6.85 -11.43 17.88
C ASP A 128 -6.04 -11.56 19.18
N ALA A 129 -5.50 -12.75 19.48
CA ALA A 129 -4.65 -12.97 20.65
C ALA A 129 -3.20 -12.51 20.46
N THR A 130 -2.79 -12.20 19.24
CA THR A 130 -1.43 -11.74 18.94
C THR A 130 -1.18 -10.36 19.55
N PRO A 131 -0.09 -10.19 20.33
CA PRO A 131 0.23 -8.91 20.97
C PRO A 131 0.40 -7.76 19.98
N ILE A 132 -0.04 -6.56 20.38
CA ILE A 132 0.06 -5.31 19.62
C ILE A 132 1.10 -4.34 20.18
N ALA A 133 1.96 -4.80 21.08
CA ALA A 133 2.97 -3.96 21.73
C ALA A 133 4.12 -3.57 20.81
N ALA A 134 4.54 -4.49 19.92
CA ALA A 134 5.56 -4.21 18.92
C ALA A 134 5.03 -3.22 17.87
N LYS A 135 5.87 -2.27 17.45
CA LYS A 135 5.51 -1.25 16.47
C LYS A 135 6.61 -1.08 15.43
N ALA A 136 6.20 -0.76 14.19
CA ALA A 136 7.08 -0.39 13.09
C ALA A 136 6.84 1.05 12.67
N PRO A 137 7.89 1.79 12.24
CA PRO A 137 7.72 3.10 11.65
C PRO A 137 7.11 2.98 10.25
N PHE A 138 6.04 3.72 9.98
CA PHE A 138 5.33 3.73 8.70
C PHE A 138 5.21 5.16 8.17
N VAL A 139 5.58 5.39 6.89
CA VAL A 139 5.40 6.69 6.25
C VAL A 139 3.95 6.88 5.86
N MET A 140 3.28 7.81 6.53
CA MET A 140 1.93 8.23 6.21
C MET A 140 1.96 9.37 5.19
N VAL A 141 1.15 9.25 4.14
CA VAL A 141 1.00 10.29 3.11
C VAL A 141 -0.48 10.61 2.94
N VAL A 142 -0.85 11.85 3.19
CA VAL A 142 -2.25 12.30 3.07
C VAL A 142 -2.30 13.51 2.14
N LYS A 143 -3.24 13.48 1.18
CA LYS A 143 -3.56 14.64 0.36
C LYS A 143 -4.62 15.47 1.05
N VAL A 144 -4.32 16.74 1.26
CA VAL A 144 -5.24 17.70 1.88
C VAL A 144 -5.61 18.80 0.88
N PRO A 145 -6.81 19.40 0.98
CA PRO A 145 -7.14 20.56 0.19
C PRO A 145 -6.16 21.71 0.46
N GLY A 146 -5.55 22.24 -0.59
CA GLY A 146 -4.73 23.45 -0.52
C GLY A 146 -5.40 24.60 -1.26
N PRO A 147 -4.88 25.85 -1.11
CA PRO A 147 -5.49 27.05 -1.69
C PRO A 147 -5.58 27.05 -3.22
N SER A 148 -4.64 26.44 -3.91
CA SER A 148 -4.58 26.36 -5.38
C SER A 148 -4.41 24.93 -5.92
N ALA A 149 -3.90 24.02 -5.12
CA ALA A 149 -3.73 22.60 -5.45
C ALA A 149 -3.70 21.78 -4.16
N PRO A 150 -4.01 20.46 -4.23
CA PRO A 150 -3.86 19.59 -3.07
C PRO A 150 -2.42 19.60 -2.56
N GLU A 151 -2.25 19.75 -1.24
CA GLU A 151 -0.97 19.61 -0.55
C GLU A 151 -0.75 18.15 -0.14
N ILE A 152 0.51 17.74 -0.12
CA ILE A 152 0.92 16.43 0.42
C ILE A 152 1.46 16.68 1.83
N VAL A 153 0.84 16.02 2.81
CA VAL A 153 1.32 15.97 4.19
C VAL A 153 1.92 14.61 4.44
N GLU A 154 3.19 14.58 4.84
CA GLU A 154 3.94 13.35 5.10
C GLU A 154 4.51 13.37 6.52
N TRP A 155 4.39 12.25 7.23
CA TRP A 155 5.00 12.03 8.55
C TRP A 155 5.22 10.55 8.81
N VAL A 156 6.02 10.22 9.83
CA VAL A 156 6.21 8.83 10.27
C VAL A 156 5.31 8.56 11.49
N GLU A 157 4.59 7.43 11.45
CA GLU A 157 3.76 6.95 12.56
C GLU A 157 4.21 5.55 12.98
N ALA A 158 4.17 5.26 14.28
CA ALA A 158 4.52 3.95 14.83
C ALA A 158 3.27 3.05 14.91
N LEU A 159 3.18 2.06 14.03
CA LEU A 159 2.01 1.20 13.87
C LEU A 159 2.24 -0.20 14.45
N ASP A 160 1.26 -0.71 15.22
CA ASP A 160 1.17 -2.13 15.54
C ASP A 160 0.80 -2.96 14.31
N TRP A 161 0.87 -4.30 14.39
CA TRP A 161 0.63 -5.18 13.25
C TRP A 161 -0.77 -5.02 12.62
N LYS A 162 -1.82 -4.74 13.42
CA LYS A 162 -3.18 -4.54 12.92
C LYS A 162 -3.32 -3.22 12.17
N ALA A 163 -2.82 -2.13 12.73
CA ALA A 163 -2.79 -0.82 12.08
C ALA A 163 -1.89 -0.85 10.83
N TYR A 164 -0.77 -1.56 10.89
CA TYR A 164 0.14 -1.76 9.76
C TYR A 164 -0.53 -2.52 8.60
N ALA A 165 -1.22 -3.63 8.89
CA ALA A 165 -2.00 -4.37 7.91
C ALA A 165 -3.11 -3.51 7.28
N GLN A 166 -3.79 -2.68 8.09
CA GLN A 166 -4.79 -1.73 7.60
C GLN A 166 -4.15 -0.64 6.71
N ALA A 167 -2.95 -0.17 7.03
CA ALA A 167 -2.21 0.79 6.21
C ALA A 167 -1.82 0.21 4.85
N LEU A 168 -1.35 -1.05 4.80
CA LEU A 168 -1.09 -1.75 3.53
C LEU A 168 -2.36 -1.89 2.67
N ARG A 169 -3.50 -2.17 3.31
CA ARG A 169 -4.79 -2.22 2.62
C ARG A 169 -5.15 -0.87 1.99
N ILE A 170 -5.00 0.23 2.74
CA ILE A 170 -5.28 1.59 2.25
C ILE A 170 -4.34 1.91 1.09
N HIS A 171 -3.05 1.64 1.23
CA HIS A 171 -2.04 1.87 0.21
C HIS A 171 -2.39 1.18 -1.11
N THR A 172 -2.73 -0.12 -1.05
CA THR A 172 -3.18 -0.84 -2.25
C THR A 172 -4.47 -0.27 -2.83
N HIS A 173 -5.44 0.14 -1.98
CA HIS A 173 -6.70 0.74 -2.43
C HIS A 173 -6.47 2.06 -3.18
N GLU A 174 -5.60 2.93 -2.67
CA GLU A 174 -5.24 4.20 -3.32
C GLU A 174 -4.58 3.96 -4.69
N HIS A 175 -3.72 2.96 -4.79
CA HIS A 175 -3.10 2.58 -6.06
C HIS A 175 -4.07 1.92 -7.03
N CYS A 176 -5.10 1.20 -6.56
CA CYS A 176 -6.19 0.73 -7.42
C CYS A 176 -6.90 1.92 -8.11
N ALA A 177 -7.29 2.92 -7.33
CA ALA A 177 -7.88 4.15 -7.87
C ALA A 177 -6.91 4.93 -8.79
N GLN A 178 -5.60 4.86 -8.54
CA GLN A 178 -4.60 5.47 -9.42
C GLN A 178 -4.50 4.73 -10.77
N VAL A 179 -4.54 3.40 -10.79
CA VAL A 179 -4.60 2.61 -12.03
C VAL A 179 -5.81 3.01 -12.86
N ASP A 180 -7.00 3.08 -12.25
CA ASP A 180 -8.23 3.45 -12.95
C ASP A 180 -8.12 4.85 -13.57
N ARG A 181 -7.61 5.84 -12.84
CA ARG A 181 -7.39 7.20 -13.35
C ARG A 181 -6.36 7.23 -14.49
N THR A 182 -5.28 6.46 -14.38
CA THR A 182 -4.22 6.37 -15.40
C THR A 182 -4.78 5.80 -16.71
N VAL A 183 -5.54 4.71 -16.63
CA VAL A 183 -6.17 4.08 -17.80
C VAL A 183 -7.20 5.02 -18.44
N ALA A 184 -8.07 5.63 -17.65
CA ALA A 184 -9.08 6.58 -18.13
C ALA A 184 -8.43 7.78 -18.87
N ALA A 185 -7.38 8.39 -18.28
CA ALA A 185 -6.68 9.52 -18.89
C ALA A 185 -5.97 9.17 -20.21
N LEU A 186 -5.48 7.94 -20.36
CA LEU A 186 -4.86 7.46 -21.60
C LEU A 186 -5.89 7.09 -22.68
N SER A 187 -7.09 6.67 -22.27
CA SER A 187 -8.19 6.36 -23.20
C SER A 187 -8.83 7.63 -23.78
N ALA A 188 -8.91 8.71 -23.01
CA ALA A 188 -9.46 9.99 -23.43
C ALA A 188 -8.58 10.77 -24.44
N LYS A 189 -7.31 10.37 -24.60
CA LYS A 189 -6.34 10.98 -25.52
C LYS A 189 -6.24 10.26 -26.90
N ARG A 190 -7.13 9.31 -27.15
CA ARG A 190 -7.27 8.62 -28.45
C ARG A 190 -8.33 9.30 -29.29
#